data_92decc5e8a3cb43736ee797ba5ab0937
#
_entry.id   92decc5e8a3cb43736ee797ba5ab0937
#
_cell.length_a   1.000
_cell.length_b   1.000
_cell.length_c   1.000
_cell.angle_alpha   90.00
_cell.angle_beta   90.00
_cell.angle_gamma   90.00
#
_symmetry.space_group_name_H-M   'P 1'
#
loop_
_entity.id
_entity.type
_entity.pdbx_description
1 polymer ?
#
loop_
_entity_poly.entity_id
_entity_poly.type
_entity_poly.pdbx_seq_one_letter_code
_entity_poly.pdbx_strand_id
1 'polypeptide(L)'
;MFTFEHIITDSENNHHEVDFHLTNDSFGITCTAPFSLTHQVLSGGKQQGSELLTLTQGDMTIRFVPTRAMAILDVVVAGTRFGWDSSVKEVVNPAFINQEAFGGLGWLEGFNEMVVRCGYQWAGHPGVDGEEMLTLHGRIQNTPASFVKLTVDQSPPHNITLSARVDEKCFKRSDFEVWMHVSVAPGENKLVIRDELINRGDYEREYQVIYHNNFGTPVLDAGGQLHVPAKSVSPFNEYAKQGLASWDSIDPPRKGFDEMVFNVFPISDEQGNTTAVLHNAQANKGVAVGYNTSQLPVLTIWKNLDTPKQGYVVGIEPGTSFAYNRRYQRALGLVPTIGANESREFDVSFTFLMNEQQVASQVADVICLQHTTLLSLDDEPLVTLPS
;
A
#
# COMPACT_ATOMS: atom_id res chain seq x y z
N MET A 1 22.19 17.41 -7.29
CA MET A 1 22.56 16.07 -7.78
C MET A 1 22.15 16.03 -9.25
N PHE A 2 23.01 15.56 -10.14
CA PHE A 2 22.61 15.46 -11.55
C PHE A 2 21.85 14.16 -11.73
N THR A 3 20.72 14.23 -12.44
CA THR A 3 19.84 13.09 -12.71
C THR A 3 19.61 12.97 -14.23
N PHE A 4 19.38 11.74 -14.67
CA PHE A 4 18.74 11.48 -15.96
C PHE A 4 17.24 11.41 -15.74
N GLU A 5 16.48 12.00 -16.66
CA GLU A 5 15.03 11.99 -16.62
C GLU A 5 14.47 11.45 -17.95
N HIS A 6 13.43 10.64 -17.86
CA HIS A 6 12.69 10.12 -18.98
C HIS A 6 11.20 10.17 -18.69
N ILE A 7 10.47 11.00 -19.46
CA ILE A 7 9.01 11.15 -19.31
C ILE A 7 8.34 10.03 -20.10
N ILE A 8 7.50 9.25 -19.43
CA ILE A 8 6.74 8.14 -20.02
C ILE A 8 5.34 8.59 -20.39
N THR A 9 4.70 9.34 -19.49
CA THR A 9 3.35 9.87 -19.69
C THR A 9 3.30 11.33 -19.25
N ASP A 10 2.68 12.17 -20.06
CA ASP A 10 2.33 13.56 -19.76
C ASP A 10 1.04 13.94 -20.49
N SER A 11 -0.09 13.82 -19.77
CA SER A 11 -1.42 14.06 -20.33
C SER A 11 -1.64 15.51 -20.77
N GLU A 12 -0.96 16.48 -20.14
CA GLU A 12 -1.06 17.90 -20.48
C GLU A 12 -0.45 18.19 -21.85
N ASN A 13 0.61 17.46 -22.20
CA ASN A 13 1.29 17.58 -23.49
C ASN A 13 0.89 16.50 -24.51
N ASN A 14 -0.12 15.68 -24.17
CA ASN A 14 -0.56 14.56 -25.01
C ASN A 14 0.60 13.62 -25.39
N HIS A 15 1.51 13.38 -24.41
CA HIS A 15 2.65 12.49 -24.58
C HIS A 15 2.38 11.19 -23.83
N HIS A 16 2.61 10.07 -24.50
CA HIS A 16 2.50 8.75 -23.90
C HIS A 16 3.34 7.75 -24.70
N GLU A 17 4.32 7.14 -24.03
CA GLU A 17 5.17 6.13 -24.61
C GLU A 17 4.67 4.74 -24.24
N VAL A 18 4.61 3.85 -25.22
CA VAL A 18 4.18 2.47 -25.05
C VAL A 18 5.24 1.50 -25.60
N ASP A 19 5.24 0.27 -25.08
CA ASP A 19 6.06 -0.84 -25.60
C ASP A 19 7.57 -0.51 -25.70
N PHE A 20 8.12 0.14 -24.69
CA PHE A 20 9.54 0.49 -24.60
C PHE A 20 10.34 -0.45 -23.68
N HIS A 21 11.67 -0.43 -23.88
CA HIS A 21 12.64 -1.09 -23.01
C HIS A 21 13.84 -0.17 -22.78
N LEU A 22 13.95 0.39 -21.57
CA LEU A 22 15.08 1.20 -21.11
C LEU A 22 16.00 0.36 -20.24
N THR A 23 17.30 0.59 -20.34
CA THR A 23 18.33 -0.09 -19.52
C THR A 23 19.31 0.94 -18.97
N ASN A 24 20.18 0.53 -18.06
CA ASN A 24 21.30 1.40 -17.62
C ASN A 24 22.13 1.93 -18.80
N ASP A 25 22.29 1.16 -19.89
CA ASP A 25 23.01 1.60 -21.09
C ASP A 25 22.29 2.73 -21.84
N SER A 26 20.94 2.79 -21.75
CA SER A 26 20.15 3.89 -22.32
C SER A 26 20.51 5.24 -21.72
N PHE A 27 21.09 5.23 -20.51
CA PHE A 27 21.55 6.41 -19.76
C PHE A 27 23.08 6.53 -19.69
N GLY A 28 23.83 5.64 -20.36
CA GLY A 28 25.28 5.60 -20.29
C GLY A 28 25.83 5.28 -18.90
N ILE A 29 25.05 4.58 -18.07
CA ILE A 29 25.42 4.22 -16.70
C ILE A 29 26.04 2.83 -16.67
N THR A 30 27.23 2.72 -16.05
CA THR A 30 27.85 1.44 -15.70
C THR A 30 27.69 1.22 -14.19
N CYS A 31 26.94 0.17 -13.81
CA CYS A 31 26.67 -0.16 -12.42
C CYS A 31 26.87 -1.66 -12.14
N THR A 32 27.08 -2.02 -10.88
CA THR A 32 27.27 -3.42 -10.46
C THR A 32 25.96 -4.20 -10.43
N ALA A 33 24.83 -3.51 -10.27
CA ALA A 33 23.49 -4.09 -10.35
C ALA A 33 22.76 -3.44 -11.54
N PRO A 34 22.79 -4.06 -12.74
CA PRO A 34 22.14 -3.52 -13.92
C PRO A 34 20.63 -3.44 -13.70
N PHE A 35 20.03 -2.43 -14.32
CA PHE A 35 18.57 -2.23 -14.24
C PHE A 35 17.95 -2.13 -15.64
N SER A 36 16.67 -2.44 -15.71
CA SER A 36 15.83 -2.19 -16.87
C SER A 36 14.43 -1.78 -16.47
N LEU A 37 13.80 -0.96 -17.29
CA LEU A 37 12.38 -0.62 -17.19
C LEU A 37 11.70 -0.97 -18.51
N THR A 38 10.66 -1.78 -18.45
CA THR A 38 9.83 -2.11 -19.62
C THR A 38 8.40 -1.64 -19.40
N HIS A 39 7.74 -1.31 -20.50
CA HIS A 39 6.32 -0.98 -20.55
C HIS A 39 5.57 -1.98 -21.42
N GLN A 40 4.35 -2.35 -20.97
CA GLN A 40 3.44 -3.22 -21.71
C GLN A 40 1.99 -2.75 -21.53
N VAL A 41 1.25 -2.68 -22.64
CA VAL A 41 -0.22 -2.53 -22.62
C VAL A 41 -0.83 -3.94 -22.60
N LEU A 42 -1.63 -4.23 -21.56
CA LEU A 42 -2.29 -5.52 -21.40
C LEU A 42 -3.54 -5.61 -22.30
N SER A 43 -3.83 -6.79 -22.78
CA SER A 43 -4.95 -7.03 -23.71
C SER A 43 -5.77 -8.25 -23.32
N GLY A 44 -7.04 -8.25 -23.73
CA GLY A 44 -8.00 -9.31 -23.44
C GLY A 44 -8.63 -9.23 -22.04
N GLY A 45 -9.88 -9.68 -21.91
CA GLY A 45 -10.63 -9.64 -20.66
C GLY A 45 -10.78 -8.23 -20.07
N LYS A 46 -10.94 -8.16 -18.75
CA LYS A 46 -11.04 -6.89 -18.02
C LYS A 46 -9.70 -6.13 -17.88
N GLN A 47 -8.59 -6.76 -18.23
CA GLN A 47 -7.29 -6.07 -18.27
C GLN A 47 -7.05 -5.26 -19.55
N GLN A 48 -7.97 -5.30 -20.52
CA GLN A 48 -7.83 -4.57 -21.78
C GLN A 48 -7.51 -3.09 -21.57
N GLY A 49 -6.32 -2.66 -22.04
CA GLY A 49 -5.85 -1.29 -21.92
C GLY A 49 -5.24 -0.93 -20.55
N SER A 50 -5.12 -1.85 -19.62
CA SER A 50 -4.29 -1.64 -18.44
C SER A 50 -2.82 -1.64 -18.82
N GLU A 51 -2.04 -0.82 -18.15
CA GLU A 51 -0.60 -0.69 -18.37
C GLU A 51 0.19 -1.35 -17.25
N LEU A 52 1.31 -1.96 -17.62
CA LEU A 52 2.24 -2.57 -16.70
C LEU A 52 3.65 -2.01 -16.96
N LEU A 53 4.23 -1.39 -15.93
CA LEU A 53 5.65 -1.05 -15.89
C LEU A 53 6.38 -2.11 -15.07
N THR A 54 7.44 -2.68 -15.62
CA THR A 54 8.29 -3.65 -14.92
C THR A 54 9.69 -3.09 -14.78
N LEU A 55 10.07 -2.76 -13.54
CA LEU A 55 11.42 -2.35 -13.16
C LEU A 55 12.18 -3.56 -12.61
N THR A 56 13.28 -3.91 -13.24
CA THR A 56 14.20 -4.94 -12.73
C THR A 56 15.52 -4.28 -12.35
N GLN A 57 16.04 -4.60 -11.17
CA GLN A 57 17.36 -4.20 -10.74
C GLN A 57 18.04 -5.35 -9.98
N GLY A 58 19.20 -5.82 -10.45
CA GLY A 58 19.83 -7.03 -9.90
C GLY A 58 18.83 -8.20 -9.84
N ASP A 59 18.63 -8.75 -8.64
CA ASP A 59 17.71 -9.86 -8.39
C ASP A 59 16.28 -9.43 -8.01
N MET A 60 16.00 -8.13 -7.99
CA MET A 60 14.68 -7.59 -7.65
C MET A 60 13.92 -7.11 -8.90
N THR A 61 12.67 -7.54 -9.02
CA THR A 61 11.73 -7.08 -10.04
C THR A 61 10.48 -6.53 -9.38
N ILE A 62 10.06 -5.34 -9.79
CA ILE A 62 8.88 -4.64 -9.28
C ILE A 62 7.94 -4.39 -10.44
N ARG A 63 6.64 -4.73 -10.29
CA ARG A 63 5.62 -4.45 -11.30
C ARG A 63 4.67 -3.37 -10.81
N PHE A 64 4.53 -2.30 -11.60
CA PHE A 64 3.66 -1.16 -11.31
C PHE A 64 2.50 -1.10 -12.29
N VAL A 65 1.37 -0.57 -11.84
CA VAL A 65 0.16 -0.42 -12.65
C VAL A 65 -0.22 1.07 -12.75
N PRO A 66 0.30 1.81 -13.76
CA PRO A 66 0.00 3.24 -13.95
C PRO A 66 -1.49 3.54 -14.08
N THR A 67 -2.26 2.68 -14.74
CA THR A 67 -3.72 2.78 -14.89
C THR A 67 -4.49 2.62 -13.58
N ARG A 68 -3.81 2.16 -12.50
CA ARG A 68 -4.37 1.99 -11.16
C ARG A 68 -3.52 2.71 -10.12
N ALA A 69 -3.37 4.04 -10.28
CA ALA A 69 -2.64 4.92 -9.37
C ALA A 69 -1.24 4.45 -9.01
N MET A 70 -0.46 3.95 -9.98
CA MET A 70 0.88 3.42 -9.73
C MET A 70 0.91 2.36 -8.62
N ALA A 71 -0.15 1.57 -8.47
CA ALA A 71 -0.16 0.43 -7.55
C ALA A 71 1.03 -0.49 -7.82
N ILE A 72 1.55 -1.12 -6.78
CA ILE A 72 2.57 -2.16 -6.93
C ILE A 72 1.85 -3.51 -6.97
N LEU A 73 1.86 -4.16 -8.12
CA LEU A 73 1.20 -5.44 -8.31
C LEU A 73 1.88 -6.51 -7.46
N ASP A 74 3.19 -6.60 -7.56
CA ASP A 74 4.05 -7.44 -6.72
C ASP A 74 5.52 -7.03 -6.83
N VAL A 75 6.33 -7.65 -5.96
CA VAL A 75 7.79 -7.60 -5.99
C VAL A 75 8.32 -9.02 -5.96
N VAL A 76 9.32 -9.31 -6.79
CA VAL A 76 10.04 -10.59 -6.78
C VAL A 76 11.50 -10.32 -6.43
N VAL A 77 12.01 -10.98 -5.38
CA VAL A 77 13.40 -10.89 -4.96
C VAL A 77 14.01 -12.27 -4.97
N ALA A 78 15.05 -12.48 -5.78
CA ALA A 78 15.74 -13.79 -5.92
C ALA A 78 14.76 -14.97 -6.07
N GLY A 79 13.73 -14.79 -6.91
CA GLY A 79 12.69 -15.78 -7.18
C GLY A 79 11.59 -15.92 -6.12
N THR A 80 11.67 -15.21 -5.01
CA THR A 80 10.59 -15.14 -3.99
C THR A 80 9.64 -13.98 -4.33
N ARG A 81 8.36 -14.30 -4.52
CA ARG A 81 7.31 -13.29 -4.77
C ARG A 81 6.78 -12.73 -3.47
N PHE A 82 6.72 -11.42 -3.36
CA PHE A 82 5.99 -10.64 -2.38
C PHE A 82 4.74 -10.06 -3.06
N GLY A 83 3.60 -10.30 -2.46
CA GLY A 83 2.27 -10.05 -3.00
C GLY A 83 1.35 -11.17 -2.55
N TRP A 84 0.20 -11.35 -3.19
CA TRP A 84 -0.78 -12.36 -2.81
C TRP A 84 -1.55 -12.92 -4.01
N ASP A 85 -2.27 -14.01 -3.79
CA ASP A 85 -3.06 -14.68 -4.81
C ASP A 85 -4.54 -14.34 -4.65
N SER A 86 -4.93 -13.19 -5.19
CA SER A 86 -6.34 -12.81 -5.29
C SER A 86 -7.12 -13.79 -6.18
N SER A 87 -8.43 -13.90 -5.93
CA SER A 87 -9.38 -14.52 -6.88
C SER A 87 -9.48 -13.71 -8.18
N VAL A 88 -9.21 -12.40 -8.13
CA VAL A 88 -9.10 -11.51 -9.30
C VAL A 88 -7.71 -11.68 -9.90
N LYS A 89 -7.64 -12.34 -11.08
CA LYS A 89 -6.35 -12.67 -11.71
C LYS A 89 -5.86 -11.65 -12.72
N GLU A 90 -6.78 -10.89 -13.31
CA GLU A 90 -6.46 -9.86 -14.30
C GLU A 90 -6.07 -8.55 -13.60
N VAL A 91 -5.20 -7.78 -14.22
CA VAL A 91 -4.94 -6.38 -13.85
C VAL A 91 -6.10 -5.55 -14.40
N VAL A 92 -7.20 -5.49 -13.64
CA VAL A 92 -8.48 -4.95 -14.11
C VAL A 92 -8.34 -3.46 -14.43
N ASN A 93 -8.72 -3.07 -15.65
CA ASN A 93 -8.79 -1.68 -16.04
C ASN A 93 -9.94 -0.98 -15.28
N PRO A 94 -9.71 0.20 -14.68
CA PRO A 94 -10.74 0.96 -13.97
C PRO A 94 -12.04 1.19 -14.76
N ALA A 95 -11.97 1.22 -16.08
CA ALA A 95 -13.15 1.35 -16.94
C ALA A 95 -14.18 0.20 -16.80
N PHE A 96 -13.75 -0.94 -16.28
CA PHE A 96 -14.61 -2.11 -16.03
C PHE A 96 -15.05 -2.24 -14.56
N ILE A 97 -14.73 -1.27 -13.70
CA ILE A 97 -15.05 -1.29 -12.28
C ILE A 97 -16.20 -0.32 -12.01
N ASN A 98 -17.30 -0.83 -11.48
CA ASN A 98 -18.37 0.00 -10.93
C ASN A 98 -18.22 0.06 -9.41
N GLN A 99 -17.61 1.13 -8.89
CA GLN A 99 -17.37 1.29 -7.45
C GLN A 99 -18.65 1.26 -6.60
N GLU A 100 -19.81 1.61 -7.16
CA GLU A 100 -21.11 1.60 -6.46
C GLU A 100 -21.76 0.22 -6.40
N ALA A 101 -21.25 -0.75 -7.19
CA ALA A 101 -21.78 -2.11 -7.17
C ALA A 101 -21.68 -2.72 -5.76
N PHE A 102 -22.56 -3.69 -5.50
CA PHE A 102 -22.61 -4.44 -4.24
C PHE A 102 -22.70 -3.53 -2.97
N GLY A 103 -23.45 -2.44 -3.07
CA GLY A 103 -23.59 -1.51 -1.95
C GLY A 103 -22.33 -0.69 -1.66
N GLY A 104 -21.52 -0.39 -2.68
CA GLY A 104 -20.31 0.39 -2.58
C GLY A 104 -19.03 -0.47 -2.45
N LEU A 105 -19.12 -1.79 -2.60
CA LEU A 105 -18.00 -2.72 -2.54
C LEU A 105 -17.34 -3.02 -3.90
N GLY A 106 -17.74 -2.32 -4.97
CA GLY A 106 -17.24 -2.58 -6.32
C GLY A 106 -15.72 -2.39 -6.49
N TRP A 107 -15.06 -1.71 -5.58
CA TRP A 107 -13.61 -1.61 -5.50
C TRP A 107 -12.92 -2.99 -5.50
N LEU A 108 -13.56 -4.00 -4.89
CA LEU A 108 -13.05 -5.38 -4.81
C LEU A 108 -12.97 -6.07 -6.17
N GLU A 109 -13.66 -5.60 -7.21
CA GLU A 109 -13.60 -6.20 -8.55
C GLU A 109 -12.22 -6.10 -9.21
N GLY A 110 -11.36 -5.19 -8.72
CA GLY A 110 -9.99 -5.01 -9.22
C GLY A 110 -8.89 -5.36 -8.20
N PHE A 111 -9.25 -5.83 -7.01
CA PHE A 111 -8.30 -5.93 -5.90
C PHE A 111 -7.38 -7.16 -6.00
N ASN A 112 -6.10 -6.94 -6.35
CA ASN A 112 -5.08 -8.00 -6.45
C ASN A 112 -3.63 -7.52 -6.25
N GLU A 113 -3.41 -6.26 -5.98
CA GLU A 113 -2.08 -5.69 -5.88
C GLU A 113 -1.46 -5.91 -4.47
N MET A 114 -0.12 -5.94 -4.42
CA MET A 114 0.65 -5.96 -3.17
C MET A 114 0.50 -4.65 -2.40
N VAL A 115 0.54 -3.51 -3.09
CA VAL A 115 0.40 -2.19 -2.47
C VAL A 115 -0.66 -1.39 -3.20
N VAL A 116 -1.69 -1.03 -2.45
CA VAL A 116 -2.81 -0.22 -2.90
C VAL A 116 -2.92 1.03 -2.03
N ARG A 117 -3.13 2.18 -2.64
CA ARG A 117 -3.50 3.40 -1.91
C ARG A 117 -5.01 3.51 -1.81
N CYS A 118 -5.52 3.69 -0.59
CA CYS A 118 -6.93 3.95 -0.33
C CYS A 118 -7.07 5.42 0.06
N GLY A 119 -7.94 6.16 -0.57
CA GLY A 119 -8.08 7.62 -0.32
C GLY A 119 -8.42 8.37 -1.61
N TYR A 120 -8.10 9.67 -1.72
CA TYR A 120 -7.63 10.56 -0.64
C TYR A 120 -8.77 11.38 -0.05
N GLN A 121 -9.92 11.50 -0.74
CA GLN A 121 -11.09 12.18 -0.15
C GLN A 121 -11.68 11.38 1.02
N TRP A 122 -11.66 10.05 0.90
CA TRP A 122 -12.07 9.13 1.96
C TRP A 122 -11.40 7.77 1.77
N ALA A 123 -11.27 7.02 2.87
CA ALA A 123 -10.86 5.62 2.88
C ALA A 123 -11.78 4.81 3.82
N GLY A 124 -11.64 3.48 3.80
CA GLY A 124 -12.39 2.58 4.68
C GLY A 124 -13.72 2.11 4.12
N HIS A 125 -14.56 1.60 4.99
CA HIS A 125 -15.82 0.93 4.65
C HIS A 125 -16.82 1.84 3.96
N PRO A 126 -17.63 1.30 3.02
CA PRO A 126 -18.68 2.07 2.35
C PRO A 126 -19.79 2.48 3.33
N GLY A 127 -20.56 3.46 2.95
CA GLY A 127 -21.73 3.93 3.71
C GLY A 127 -21.96 5.43 3.61
N VAL A 128 -23.05 5.87 4.18
CA VAL A 128 -23.48 7.28 4.12
C VAL A 128 -22.67 8.13 5.10
N ASP A 129 -22.17 9.28 4.62
CA ASP A 129 -21.56 10.34 5.42
C ASP A 129 -22.23 11.67 5.03
N GLY A 130 -23.12 12.18 5.88
CA GLY A 130 -24.00 13.29 5.53
C GLY A 130 -24.97 12.92 4.40
N GLU A 131 -24.88 13.61 3.28
CA GLU A 131 -25.69 13.35 2.08
C GLU A 131 -24.96 12.48 1.03
N GLU A 132 -23.70 12.12 1.30
CA GLU A 132 -22.87 11.38 0.35
C GLU A 132 -22.83 9.89 0.66
N MET A 133 -22.99 9.06 -0.38
CA MET A 133 -22.68 7.64 -0.30
C MET A 133 -21.20 7.44 -0.66
N LEU A 134 -20.41 7.05 0.32
CA LEU A 134 -18.99 6.75 0.14
C LEU A 134 -18.83 5.28 -0.23
N THR A 135 -18.00 5.00 -1.23
CA THR A 135 -17.64 3.64 -1.65
C THR A 135 -16.44 3.14 -0.86
N LEU A 136 -16.17 1.83 -0.90
CA LEU A 136 -15.02 1.23 -0.25
C LEU A 136 -13.71 1.90 -0.72
N HIS A 137 -12.87 2.31 0.23
CA HIS A 137 -11.50 2.78 0.05
C HIS A 137 -11.28 3.98 -0.89
N GLY A 138 -12.34 4.72 -1.24
CA GLY A 138 -12.20 5.92 -2.07
C GLY A 138 -11.99 5.63 -3.56
N ARG A 139 -11.44 6.61 -4.26
CA ARG A 139 -11.35 6.58 -5.73
C ARG A 139 -9.94 6.45 -6.28
N ILE A 140 -8.94 6.80 -5.49
CA ILE A 140 -7.57 6.95 -6.01
C ILE A 140 -7.05 5.72 -6.74
N GLN A 141 -7.31 4.51 -6.19
CA GLN A 141 -6.86 3.24 -6.78
C GLN A 141 -7.38 3.02 -8.22
N ASN A 142 -8.53 3.57 -8.55
CA ASN A 142 -9.17 3.44 -9.85
C ASN A 142 -9.01 4.71 -10.72
N THR A 143 -7.99 5.54 -10.42
CA THR A 143 -7.67 6.75 -11.17
C THR A 143 -6.32 6.56 -11.88
N PRO A 144 -6.26 6.59 -13.20
CA PRO A 144 -5.01 6.47 -13.94
C PRO A 144 -4.06 7.64 -13.67
N ALA A 145 -2.76 7.37 -13.70
CA ALA A 145 -1.74 8.41 -13.61
C ALA A 145 -1.79 9.35 -14.81
N SER A 146 -1.81 10.66 -14.57
CA SER A 146 -1.79 11.70 -15.60
C SER A 146 -0.37 12.08 -16.02
N PHE A 147 0.62 11.75 -15.19
CA PHE A 147 2.03 11.95 -15.45
C PHE A 147 2.84 10.78 -14.89
N VAL A 148 3.83 10.30 -15.65
CA VAL A 148 4.77 9.24 -15.19
C VAL A 148 6.16 9.56 -15.69
N LYS A 149 7.15 9.52 -14.81
CA LYS A 149 8.55 9.82 -15.12
C LYS A 149 9.50 8.85 -14.42
N LEU A 150 10.50 8.38 -15.14
CA LEU A 150 11.69 7.72 -14.58
C LEU A 150 12.77 8.77 -14.31
N THR A 151 13.38 8.70 -13.14
CA THR A 151 14.57 9.48 -12.78
C THR A 151 15.66 8.52 -12.30
N VAL A 152 16.91 8.72 -12.75
CA VAL A 152 18.07 7.93 -12.33
C VAL A 152 19.19 8.86 -11.91
N ASP A 153 19.74 8.68 -10.72
CA ASP A 153 20.88 9.46 -10.23
C ASP A 153 22.13 9.16 -11.05
N GLN A 154 22.83 10.20 -11.50
CA GLN A 154 24.10 10.04 -12.25
C GLN A 154 25.24 9.50 -11.38
N SER A 155 25.16 9.71 -10.07
CA SER A 155 26.19 9.26 -9.13
C SER A 155 25.78 7.95 -8.45
N PRO A 156 26.73 7.05 -8.15
CA PRO A 156 26.44 5.85 -7.36
C PRO A 156 25.75 6.18 -6.04
N PRO A 157 24.81 5.33 -5.57
CA PRO A 157 24.46 4.02 -6.08
C PRO A 157 23.54 4.02 -7.31
N HIS A 158 23.28 5.16 -7.95
CA HIS A 158 22.37 5.33 -9.10
C HIS A 158 20.91 5.01 -8.72
N ASN A 159 20.42 5.67 -7.66
CA ASN A 159 19.02 5.48 -7.25
C ASN A 159 18.07 5.66 -8.42
N ILE A 160 17.10 4.79 -8.50
CA ILE A 160 16.07 4.79 -9.53
C ILE A 160 14.76 5.20 -8.87
N THR A 161 14.10 6.22 -9.41
CA THR A 161 12.82 6.70 -8.92
C THR A 161 11.80 6.73 -10.06
N LEU A 162 10.69 6.03 -9.88
CA LEU A 162 9.49 6.21 -10.68
C LEU A 162 8.58 7.20 -9.96
N SER A 163 8.29 8.31 -10.62
CA SER A 163 7.38 9.36 -10.13
C SER A 163 6.12 9.37 -10.97
N ALA A 164 4.97 9.47 -10.32
CA ALA A 164 3.70 9.63 -11.01
C ALA A 164 2.84 10.70 -10.35
N ARG A 165 2.00 11.37 -11.14
CA ARG A 165 0.94 12.24 -10.65
C ARG A 165 -0.41 11.59 -10.93
N VAL A 166 -1.25 11.57 -9.89
CA VAL A 166 -2.65 11.14 -9.99
C VAL A 166 -3.53 12.28 -9.50
N ASP A 167 -4.53 12.64 -10.28
CA ASP A 167 -5.39 13.78 -10.02
C ASP A 167 -6.77 13.31 -9.53
N GLU A 168 -7.06 13.46 -8.23
CA GLU A 168 -8.38 13.20 -7.67
C GLU A 168 -9.18 14.50 -7.66
N LYS A 169 -9.66 14.89 -8.85
CA LYS A 169 -10.33 16.16 -9.10
C LYS A 169 -11.79 15.95 -9.51
N CYS A 170 -12.67 16.76 -8.94
CA CYS A 170 -14.07 16.80 -9.31
C CYS A 170 -14.60 18.22 -9.22
N PHE A 171 -15.27 18.70 -10.30
CA PHE A 171 -15.81 20.05 -10.36
C PHE A 171 -16.70 20.38 -9.16
N LYS A 172 -16.39 21.46 -8.45
CA LYS A 172 -17.02 21.92 -7.20
C LYS A 172 -16.86 20.99 -6.00
N ARG A 173 -15.99 20.00 -6.05
CA ARG A 173 -15.74 19.06 -4.95
C ARG A 173 -14.27 19.09 -4.54
N SER A 174 -13.50 18.07 -4.87
CA SER A 174 -12.07 18.00 -4.57
C SER A 174 -11.21 18.54 -5.70
N ASP A 175 -10.05 19.05 -5.35
CA ASP A 175 -8.97 19.37 -6.27
C ASP A 175 -7.66 18.89 -5.62
N PHE A 176 -7.53 17.56 -5.52
CA PHE A 176 -6.36 16.92 -4.99
C PHE A 176 -5.43 16.48 -6.11
N GLU A 177 -4.17 16.83 -5.97
CA GLU A 177 -3.07 16.38 -6.79
C GLU A 177 -2.17 15.52 -5.91
N VAL A 178 -1.90 14.30 -6.35
CA VAL A 178 -1.09 13.34 -5.58
C VAL A 178 0.14 12.99 -6.38
N TRP A 179 1.31 13.33 -5.87
CA TRP A 179 2.57 12.87 -6.39
C TRP A 179 3.00 11.60 -5.66
N MET A 180 3.36 10.59 -6.41
CA MET A 180 3.74 9.27 -5.92
C MET A 180 5.15 8.97 -6.41
N HIS A 181 6.10 8.80 -5.48
CA HIS A 181 7.49 8.50 -5.79
C HIS A 181 7.86 7.15 -5.21
N VAL A 182 8.31 6.23 -6.06
CA VAL A 182 8.83 4.94 -5.64
C VAL A 182 10.30 4.85 -6.00
N SER A 183 11.16 4.75 -4.98
CA SER A 183 12.61 4.75 -5.13
C SER A 183 13.21 3.43 -4.70
N VAL A 184 14.21 2.98 -5.45
CA VAL A 184 15.05 1.82 -5.16
C VAL A 184 16.52 2.16 -5.35
N ALA A 185 17.37 1.60 -4.49
CA ALA A 185 18.82 1.64 -4.66
C ALA A 185 19.28 0.31 -5.30
N PRO A 186 20.01 0.33 -6.43
CA PRO A 186 20.49 -0.87 -7.08
C PRO A 186 21.31 -1.76 -6.13
N GLY A 187 20.94 -3.05 -6.05
CA GLY A 187 21.58 -4.03 -5.18
C GLY A 187 20.98 -4.13 -3.77
N GLU A 188 19.97 -3.32 -3.44
CA GLU A 188 19.24 -3.42 -2.18
C GLU A 188 17.90 -4.11 -2.35
N ASN A 189 17.51 -4.93 -1.37
CA ASN A 189 16.17 -5.53 -1.29
C ASN A 189 15.20 -4.61 -0.54
N LYS A 190 15.16 -3.35 -0.94
CA LYS A 190 14.36 -2.31 -0.30
C LYS A 190 13.74 -1.40 -1.35
N LEU A 191 12.49 -0.98 -1.12
CA LEU A 191 11.87 0.12 -1.84
C LEU A 191 11.31 1.14 -0.83
N VAL A 192 11.24 2.39 -1.26
CA VAL A 192 10.68 3.49 -0.48
C VAL A 192 9.60 4.17 -1.32
N ILE A 193 8.43 4.32 -0.73
CA ILE A 193 7.35 5.15 -1.26
C ILE A 193 7.38 6.47 -0.51
N ARG A 194 7.34 7.58 -1.25
CA ARG A 194 7.06 8.92 -0.74
C ARG A 194 5.95 9.51 -1.56
N ASP A 195 4.79 9.71 -0.94
CA ASP A 195 3.66 10.35 -1.58
C ASP A 195 3.47 11.76 -1.02
N GLU A 196 3.09 12.70 -1.88
CA GLU A 196 2.73 14.06 -1.52
C GLU A 196 1.30 14.35 -1.99
N LEU A 197 0.40 14.57 -1.03
CA LEU A 197 -0.95 15.06 -1.28
C LEU A 197 -0.94 16.59 -1.27
N ILE A 198 -1.42 17.22 -2.34
CA ILE A 198 -1.54 18.67 -2.45
C ILE A 198 -3.01 19.04 -2.66
N ASN A 199 -3.53 19.92 -1.84
CA ASN A 199 -4.83 20.52 -2.08
C ASN A 199 -4.67 21.77 -2.98
N ARG A 200 -5.02 21.64 -4.26
CA ARG A 200 -4.95 22.75 -5.24
C ARG A 200 -6.17 23.65 -5.20
N GLY A 201 -7.20 23.29 -4.41
CA GLY A 201 -8.42 24.07 -4.25
C GLY A 201 -8.26 25.25 -3.29
N ASP A 202 -9.25 26.13 -3.29
CA ASP A 202 -9.30 27.35 -2.46
C ASP A 202 -9.87 27.11 -1.06
N TYR A 203 -10.28 25.89 -0.74
CA TYR A 203 -10.95 25.56 0.53
C TYR A 203 -10.20 24.45 1.26
N GLU A 204 -10.20 24.53 2.59
CA GLU A 204 -9.79 23.41 3.45
C GLU A 204 -10.65 22.17 3.14
N ARG A 205 -10.01 20.99 3.13
CA ARG A 205 -10.64 19.70 2.86
C ARG A 205 -10.22 18.66 3.89
N GLU A 206 -11.14 17.79 4.25
CA GLU A 206 -10.81 16.54 4.92
C GLU A 206 -10.11 15.61 3.93
N TYR A 207 -9.19 14.80 4.46
CA TYR A 207 -8.54 13.73 3.68
C TYR A 207 -8.32 12.49 4.54
N GLN A 208 -8.20 11.35 3.88
CA GLN A 208 -7.82 10.09 4.50
C GLN A 208 -6.90 9.33 3.55
N VAL A 209 -5.90 8.63 4.10
CA VAL A 209 -5.08 7.68 3.34
C VAL A 209 -4.84 6.43 4.16
N ILE A 210 -4.93 5.27 3.51
CA ILE A 210 -4.51 3.97 4.02
C ILE A 210 -3.63 3.32 2.95
N TYR A 211 -2.44 2.88 3.32
CA TYR A 211 -1.58 2.04 2.49
C TYR A 211 -1.93 0.57 2.76
N HIS A 212 -2.75 -0.02 1.90
CA HIS A 212 -3.22 -1.39 2.04
C HIS A 212 -2.18 -2.34 1.45
N ASN A 213 -1.27 -2.84 2.28
CA ASN A 213 -0.13 -3.64 1.86
C ASN A 213 -0.42 -5.13 2.11
N ASN A 214 -0.46 -5.93 1.04
CA ASN A 214 -1.02 -7.27 1.01
C ASN A 214 0.05 -8.34 0.80
N PHE A 215 0.16 -9.29 1.72
CA PHE A 215 1.15 -10.35 1.67
C PHE A 215 0.49 -11.72 1.84
N GLY A 216 0.75 -12.59 0.87
CA GLY A 216 0.34 -13.99 0.86
C GLY A 216 1.55 -14.93 0.81
N THR A 217 1.33 -16.15 0.37
CA THR A 217 2.40 -17.15 0.20
C THR A 217 3.44 -16.68 -0.83
N PRO A 218 4.77 -16.88 -0.60
CA PRO A 218 5.38 -17.74 0.43
C PRO A 218 5.81 -17.00 1.71
N VAL A 219 5.56 -15.71 1.84
CA VAL A 219 5.90 -14.91 3.03
C VAL A 219 4.91 -15.19 4.18
N LEU A 220 3.68 -15.51 3.80
CA LEU A 220 2.60 -15.90 4.70
C LEU A 220 2.37 -17.42 4.58
N ASP A 221 2.45 -18.11 5.71
CA ASP A 221 2.07 -19.52 5.84
C ASP A 221 1.55 -19.82 7.26
N ALA A 222 1.02 -21.03 7.45
CA ALA A 222 0.56 -21.50 8.77
C ALA A 222 1.71 -21.56 9.77
N GLY A 223 1.59 -20.84 10.89
CA GLY A 223 2.62 -20.68 11.90
C GLY A 223 3.52 -19.46 11.68
N GLY A 224 3.30 -18.69 10.61
CA GLY A 224 3.90 -17.38 10.44
C GLY A 224 3.50 -16.40 11.56
N GLN A 225 4.26 -15.34 11.72
CA GLN A 225 4.06 -14.36 12.80
C GLN A 225 4.16 -12.93 12.28
N LEU A 226 3.36 -12.08 12.90
CA LEU A 226 3.36 -10.64 12.72
C LEU A 226 3.90 -9.98 13.99
N HIS A 227 4.92 -9.16 13.86
CA HIS A 227 5.50 -8.38 14.95
C HIS A 227 5.22 -6.92 14.72
N VAL A 228 4.49 -6.27 15.62
CA VAL A 228 4.13 -4.85 15.55
C VAL A 228 4.36 -4.23 16.92
N PRO A 229 5.13 -3.16 17.03
CA PRO A 229 5.26 -2.43 18.28
C PRO A 229 3.95 -1.65 18.52
N ALA A 230 3.14 -2.12 19.47
CA ALA A 230 1.79 -1.62 19.69
C ALA A 230 1.56 -1.18 21.15
N LYS A 231 0.90 -0.03 21.30
CA LYS A 231 0.37 0.45 22.58
C LYS A 231 -0.93 -0.26 22.93
N SER A 232 -1.84 -0.35 21.96
CA SER A 232 -3.09 -1.09 22.12
C SER A 232 -3.57 -1.70 20.81
N VAL A 233 -4.32 -2.80 20.93
CA VAL A 233 -4.99 -3.50 19.84
C VAL A 233 -6.42 -3.74 20.23
N SER A 234 -7.36 -3.44 19.32
CA SER A 234 -8.78 -3.73 19.50
C SER A 234 -9.37 -4.39 18.24
N PRO A 235 -10.43 -5.21 18.36
CA PRO A 235 -11.11 -5.77 17.21
C PRO A 235 -11.84 -4.66 16.44
N PHE A 236 -11.96 -4.83 15.13
CA PHE A 236 -12.75 -3.91 14.29
C PHE A 236 -14.26 -4.06 14.54
N ASN A 237 -14.72 -5.28 14.76
CA ASN A 237 -16.13 -5.63 14.97
C ASN A 237 -16.26 -6.82 15.93
N GLU A 238 -17.52 -7.20 16.24
CA GLU A 238 -17.80 -8.34 17.15
C GLU A 238 -17.21 -9.67 16.67
N TYR A 239 -17.15 -9.90 15.36
CA TYR A 239 -16.57 -11.14 14.83
C TYR A 239 -15.06 -11.21 15.09
N ALA A 240 -14.34 -10.13 14.92
CA ALA A 240 -12.89 -10.07 15.12
C ALA A 240 -12.48 -10.28 16.60
N LYS A 241 -13.38 -10.12 17.59
CA LYS A 241 -13.10 -10.43 19.01
C LYS A 241 -12.59 -11.85 19.20
N GLN A 242 -13.08 -12.80 18.41
CA GLN A 242 -12.69 -14.21 18.50
C GLN A 242 -11.19 -14.43 18.21
N GLY A 243 -10.58 -13.55 17.42
CA GLY A 243 -9.17 -13.62 17.03
C GLY A 243 -8.25 -12.68 17.82
N LEU A 244 -8.77 -11.90 18.79
CA LEU A 244 -7.98 -10.87 19.47
C LEU A 244 -6.76 -11.44 20.20
N ALA A 245 -6.88 -12.58 20.84
CA ALA A 245 -5.76 -13.22 21.56
C ALA A 245 -4.66 -13.77 20.63
N SER A 246 -4.95 -13.89 19.33
CA SER A 246 -4.04 -14.40 18.29
C SER A 246 -3.97 -13.45 17.09
N TRP A 247 -4.16 -12.15 17.34
CA TRP A 247 -4.19 -11.13 16.28
C TRP A 247 -2.89 -11.09 15.46
N ASP A 248 -1.78 -11.42 16.06
CA ASP A 248 -0.41 -11.42 15.53
C ASP A 248 0.07 -12.78 15.01
N SER A 249 -0.75 -13.83 15.11
CA SER A 249 -0.39 -15.19 14.69
C SER A 249 -1.14 -15.57 13.40
N ILE A 250 -0.52 -16.41 12.57
CA ILE A 250 -1.08 -16.84 11.29
C ILE A 250 -1.54 -18.30 11.41
N ASP A 251 -2.84 -18.50 11.41
CA ASP A 251 -3.45 -19.82 11.41
C ASP A 251 -3.43 -20.48 10.01
N PRO A 252 -3.53 -21.81 9.92
CA PRO A 252 -3.75 -22.50 8.65
C PRO A 252 -5.00 -21.97 7.92
N PRO A 253 -5.03 -22.02 6.56
CA PRO A 253 -6.19 -21.62 5.80
C PRO A 253 -7.42 -22.46 6.17
N ARG A 254 -8.55 -21.81 6.42
CA ARG A 254 -9.81 -22.44 6.87
C ARG A 254 -10.96 -22.00 5.99
N LYS A 255 -11.59 -22.96 5.32
CA LYS A 255 -12.79 -22.68 4.50
C LYS A 255 -13.90 -22.03 5.32
N GLY A 256 -14.42 -20.90 4.82
CA GLY A 256 -15.46 -20.11 5.47
C GLY A 256 -14.92 -19.24 6.60
N PHE A 257 -13.61 -18.97 6.62
CA PHE A 257 -13.04 -17.91 7.45
C PHE A 257 -13.58 -16.58 6.93
N ASP A 258 -14.24 -15.84 7.80
CA ASP A 258 -14.57 -14.46 7.52
C ASP A 258 -13.38 -13.56 7.89
N GLU A 259 -13.25 -12.41 7.26
CA GLU A 259 -12.13 -11.52 7.54
C GLU A 259 -12.15 -11.00 8.97
N MET A 260 -10.98 -10.98 9.61
CA MET A 260 -10.78 -10.37 10.91
C MET A 260 -9.88 -9.15 10.76
N VAL A 261 -10.34 -8.02 11.27
CA VAL A 261 -9.63 -6.76 11.20
C VAL A 261 -9.34 -6.27 12.62
N PHE A 262 -8.12 -5.78 12.85
CA PHE A 262 -7.67 -5.25 14.13
C PHE A 262 -7.18 -3.83 13.98
N ASN A 263 -7.62 -2.97 14.91
CA ASN A 263 -7.16 -1.60 15.03
C ASN A 263 -5.96 -1.56 15.96
N VAL A 264 -4.84 -1.05 15.50
CA VAL A 264 -3.60 -0.97 16.26
C VAL A 264 -3.17 0.47 16.42
N PHE A 265 -2.94 0.92 17.64
CA PHE A 265 -2.23 2.17 17.93
C PHE A 265 -0.74 1.83 18.09
N PRO A 266 0.10 2.18 17.11
CA PRO A 266 1.51 1.80 17.10
C PRO A 266 2.33 2.59 18.13
N ILE A 267 3.49 2.04 18.49
CA ILE A 267 4.58 2.72 19.18
C ILE A 267 5.63 3.10 18.14
N SER A 268 6.26 4.24 18.31
CA SER A 268 7.35 4.74 17.47
C SER A 268 8.56 5.15 18.30
N ASP A 269 9.71 5.32 17.64
CA ASP A 269 10.86 5.98 18.21
C ASP A 269 10.63 7.50 18.41
N GLU A 270 11.63 8.22 18.92
CA GLU A 270 11.56 9.67 19.16
C GLU A 270 11.36 10.49 17.87
N GLN A 271 11.71 9.93 16.71
CA GLN A 271 11.54 10.56 15.41
C GLN A 271 10.19 10.19 14.75
N GLY A 272 9.38 9.37 15.41
CA GLY A 272 8.10 8.88 14.92
C GLY A 272 8.18 7.63 14.03
N ASN A 273 9.37 7.03 13.85
CA ASN A 273 9.50 5.87 12.99
C ASN A 273 9.07 4.59 13.71
N THR A 274 8.41 3.73 12.97
CA THR A 274 7.97 2.40 13.43
C THR A 274 8.02 1.40 12.28
N THR A 275 7.98 0.11 12.62
CA THR A 275 8.07 -0.97 11.63
C THR A 275 7.22 -2.15 12.07
N ALA A 276 6.39 -2.68 11.16
CA ALA A 276 5.71 -3.96 11.31
C ALA A 276 6.45 -5.03 10.50
N VAL A 277 6.66 -6.22 11.06
CA VAL A 277 7.37 -7.33 10.42
C VAL A 277 6.47 -8.53 10.33
N LEU A 278 6.26 -9.05 9.11
CA LEU A 278 5.60 -10.32 8.85
C LEU A 278 6.64 -11.32 8.35
N HIS A 279 6.65 -12.54 8.90
CA HIS A 279 7.52 -13.60 8.41
C HIS A 279 6.80 -14.97 8.41
N ASN A 280 7.29 -15.87 7.56
CA ASN A 280 6.81 -17.25 7.48
C ASN A 280 7.21 -18.06 8.73
N ALA A 281 6.61 -19.24 8.90
CA ALA A 281 6.81 -20.13 10.07
C ALA A 281 8.27 -20.50 10.31
N GLN A 282 9.07 -20.59 9.25
CA GLN A 282 10.51 -20.90 9.34
C GLN A 282 11.38 -19.67 9.65
N ALA A 283 10.78 -18.47 9.71
CA ALA A 283 11.49 -17.20 9.89
C ALA A 283 12.64 -16.96 8.89
N ASN A 284 12.55 -17.50 7.68
CA ASN A 284 13.58 -17.39 6.64
C ASN A 284 13.15 -16.52 5.45
N LYS A 285 11.89 -16.08 5.41
CA LYS A 285 11.31 -15.14 4.48
C LYS A 285 10.38 -14.21 5.23
N GLY A 286 10.45 -12.93 4.94
CA GLY A 286 9.59 -11.94 5.59
C GLY A 286 9.61 -10.59 4.88
N VAL A 287 8.79 -9.68 5.37
CA VAL A 287 8.77 -8.29 4.95
C VAL A 287 8.69 -7.39 6.18
N ALA A 288 9.47 -6.32 6.16
CA ALA A 288 9.36 -5.23 7.13
C ALA A 288 8.73 -4.01 6.45
N VAL A 289 7.63 -3.53 6.99
CA VAL A 289 6.88 -2.35 6.54
C VAL A 289 7.16 -1.21 7.52
N GLY A 290 7.99 -0.27 7.11
CA GLY A 290 8.36 0.90 7.90
C GLY A 290 7.54 2.12 7.51
N TYR A 291 7.15 2.93 8.49
CA TYR A 291 6.41 4.18 8.28
C TYR A 291 6.61 5.15 9.45
N ASN A 292 6.12 6.40 9.31
CA ASN A 292 6.22 7.41 10.36
C ASN A 292 4.85 7.69 10.98
N THR A 293 4.73 7.55 12.30
CA THR A 293 3.47 7.72 13.04
C THR A 293 2.99 9.17 13.12
N SER A 294 3.85 10.15 12.85
CA SER A 294 3.40 11.56 12.73
C SER A 294 2.64 11.81 11.43
N GLN A 295 2.86 10.98 10.41
CA GLN A 295 2.17 11.02 9.12
C GLN A 295 1.00 10.03 9.07
N LEU A 296 1.21 8.82 9.61
CA LEU A 296 0.29 7.68 9.58
C LEU A 296 0.13 7.13 11.02
N PRO A 297 -0.73 7.77 11.85
CA PRO A 297 -0.79 7.54 13.29
C PRO A 297 -1.40 6.21 13.72
N VAL A 298 -2.03 5.48 12.81
CA VAL A 298 -2.71 4.21 13.10
C VAL A 298 -2.29 3.12 12.12
N LEU A 299 -2.49 1.87 12.55
CA LEU A 299 -2.25 0.69 11.71
C LEU A 299 -3.48 -0.20 11.76
N THR A 300 -3.99 -0.60 10.60
CA THR A 300 -4.98 -1.67 10.48
C THR A 300 -4.27 -2.97 10.13
N ILE A 301 -4.60 -4.06 10.80
CA ILE A 301 -4.21 -5.42 10.42
C ILE A 301 -5.44 -6.13 9.92
N TRP A 302 -5.45 -6.46 8.64
CA TRP A 302 -6.49 -7.23 7.99
C TRP A 302 -6.02 -8.67 7.78
N LYS A 303 -6.81 -9.63 8.23
CA LYS A 303 -6.53 -11.06 8.09
C LYS A 303 -7.66 -11.72 7.32
N ASN A 304 -7.37 -12.22 6.12
CA ASN A 304 -8.24 -13.13 5.39
C ASN A 304 -7.53 -14.49 5.30
N LEU A 305 -7.86 -15.39 6.21
CA LEU A 305 -7.26 -16.72 6.31
C LEU A 305 -8.21 -17.79 5.74
N ASP A 306 -8.99 -17.46 4.71
CA ASP A 306 -9.80 -18.43 3.97
C ASP A 306 -8.89 -19.30 3.06
N THR A 307 -9.45 -20.12 2.23
CA THR A 307 -8.69 -21.00 1.34
C THR A 307 -7.83 -20.18 0.36
N PRO A 308 -6.73 -20.73 -0.17
CA PRO A 308 -5.89 -20.02 -1.14
C PRO A 308 -6.65 -19.53 -2.38
N LYS A 309 -7.79 -20.18 -2.75
CA LYS A 309 -8.63 -19.72 -3.85
C LYS A 309 -9.47 -18.49 -3.52
N GLN A 310 -9.71 -18.23 -2.24
CA GLN A 310 -10.45 -17.07 -1.74
C GLN A 310 -9.53 -15.95 -1.23
N GLY A 311 -8.22 -16.15 -1.38
CA GLY A 311 -7.19 -15.24 -0.92
C GLY A 311 -6.74 -15.53 0.52
N TYR A 312 -5.65 -16.25 0.68
CA TYR A 312 -4.97 -16.45 1.97
C TYR A 312 -3.94 -15.33 2.10
N VAL A 313 -4.28 -14.28 2.85
CA VAL A 313 -3.56 -13.00 2.81
C VAL A 313 -3.67 -12.25 4.14
N VAL A 314 -2.64 -11.45 4.45
CA VAL A 314 -2.65 -10.46 5.53
C VAL A 314 -2.35 -9.07 4.95
N GLY A 315 -3.14 -8.08 5.34
CA GLY A 315 -2.91 -6.65 5.11
C GLY A 315 -2.19 -6.01 6.30
N ILE A 316 -1.14 -5.26 6.02
CA ILE A 316 -0.44 -4.39 6.98
C ILE A 316 -0.67 -2.96 6.49
N GLU A 317 -1.53 -2.22 7.17
CA GLU A 317 -2.16 -1.04 6.59
C GLU A 317 -1.97 0.22 7.45
N PRO A 318 -0.77 0.86 7.39
CA PRO A 318 -0.59 2.16 8.03
C PRO A 318 -1.47 3.22 7.36
N GLY A 319 -2.09 4.08 8.17
CA GLY A 319 -3.02 5.08 7.66
C GLY A 319 -3.21 6.28 8.57
N THR A 320 -3.88 7.30 8.04
CA THR A 320 -4.35 8.45 8.83
C THR A 320 -5.56 8.09 9.68
N SER A 321 -6.26 7.01 9.29
CA SER A 321 -7.46 6.49 9.94
C SER A 321 -7.54 4.98 9.81
N PHE A 322 -8.37 4.34 10.63
CA PHE A 322 -8.72 2.93 10.46
C PHE A 322 -9.69 2.72 9.29
N ALA A 323 -10.04 1.47 8.99
CA ALA A 323 -10.90 1.13 7.86
C ALA A 323 -12.41 1.35 8.08
N TYR A 324 -12.85 2.05 9.12
CA TYR A 324 -14.25 2.42 9.29
C TYR A 324 -14.68 3.50 8.29
N ASN A 325 -16.01 3.65 8.06
CA ASN A 325 -16.55 4.77 7.30
C ASN A 325 -16.11 6.12 7.89
N ARG A 326 -15.85 7.11 7.04
CA ARG A 326 -15.31 8.44 7.39
C ARG A 326 -16.05 9.11 8.56
N ARG A 327 -17.39 8.99 8.62
CA ARG A 327 -18.19 9.58 9.70
C ARG A 327 -17.77 9.10 11.09
N TYR A 328 -17.43 7.83 11.22
CA TYR A 328 -16.97 7.25 12.50
C TYR A 328 -15.54 7.69 12.81
N GLN A 329 -14.69 7.74 11.79
CA GLN A 329 -13.31 8.20 11.94
C GLN A 329 -13.26 9.68 12.38
N ARG A 330 -14.18 10.50 11.85
CA ARG A 330 -14.31 11.91 12.29
C ARG A 330 -14.70 12.00 13.77
N ALA A 331 -15.58 11.14 14.25
CA ALA A 331 -15.95 11.08 15.66
C ALA A 331 -14.78 10.63 16.57
N LEU A 332 -13.84 9.84 16.04
CA LEU A 332 -12.62 9.44 16.73
C LEU A 332 -11.47 10.47 16.61
N GLY A 333 -11.66 11.57 15.89
CA GLY A 333 -10.60 12.56 15.63
C GLY A 333 -9.54 12.10 14.63
N LEU A 334 -9.86 11.10 13.80
CA LEU A 334 -8.93 10.46 12.85
C LEU A 334 -9.20 10.87 11.39
N VAL A 335 -9.81 12.02 11.16
CA VAL A 335 -9.97 12.61 9.82
C VAL A 335 -9.25 13.96 9.81
N PRO A 336 -7.99 14.01 9.35
CA PRO A 336 -7.24 15.25 9.27
C PRO A 336 -7.76 16.15 8.15
N THR A 337 -7.38 17.44 8.23
CA THR A 337 -7.66 18.43 7.20
C THR A 337 -6.38 18.95 6.54
N ILE A 338 -6.54 19.46 5.33
CA ILE A 338 -5.49 20.10 4.55
C ILE A 338 -6.01 21.43 3.99
N GLY A 339 -5.34 22.53 4.33
CA GLY A 339 -5.71 23.87 3.88
C GLY A 339 -5.52 24.08 2.40
N ALA A 340 -6.05 25.20 1.89
CA ALA A 340 -5.86 25.59 0.50
C ALA A 340 -4.38 25.75 0.15
N ASN A 341 -3.92 25.12 -0.93
CA ASN A 341 -2.53 25.11 -1.41
C ASN A 341 -1.51 24.55 -0.41
N GLU A 342 -1.94 23.82 0.61
CA GLU A 342 -1.05 23.05 1.47
C GLU A 342 -0.75 21.67 0.89
N SER A 343 0.35 21.07 1.37
CA SER A 343 0.70 19.67 1.10
C SER A 343 0.94 18.85 2.36
N ARG A 344 0.85 17.54 2.21
CA ARG A 344 1.15 16.52 3.24
C ARG A 344 1.96 15.41 2.59
N GLU A 345 3.04 15.01 3.26
CA GLU A 345 3.89 13.89 2.82
C GLU A 345 3.60 12.64 3.62
N PHE A 346 3.77 11.48 2.96
CA PHE A 346 3.62 10.16 3.56
C PHE A 346 4.75 9.26 3.08
N ASP A 347 5.49 8.70 4.03
CA ASP A 347 6.60 7.80 3.77
C ASP A 347 6.26 6.38 4.22
N VAL A 348 6.40 5.42 3.30
CA VAL A 348 6.28 3.98 3.58
C VAL A 348 7.46 3.26 2.95
N SER A 349 8.09 2.35 3.66
CA SER A 349 9.21 1.56 3.14
C SER A 349 8.97 0.07 3.30
N PHE A 350 9.54 -0.71 2.38
CA PHE A 350 9.48 -2.16 2.40
C PHE A 350 10.89 -2.70 2.33
N THR A 351 11.26 -3.54 3.31
CA THR A 351 12.49 -4.32 3.28
C THR A 351 12.14 -5.79 3.12
N PHE A 352 12.60 -6.40 2.05
CA PHE A 352 12.32 -7.79 1.72
C PHE A 352 13.38 -8.69 2.35
N LEU A 353 12.96 -9.52 3.32
CA LEU A 353 13.84 -10.32 4.17
C LEU A 353 13.98 -11.72 3.56
N MET A 354 15.21 -12.10 3.20
CA MET A 354 15.47 -13.27 2.39
C MET A 354 16.17 -14.42 3.15
N ASN A 355 16.47 -14.22 4.44
CA ASN A 355 17.08 -15.22 5.29
C ASN A 355 16.76 -14.98 6.78
N GLU A 356 17.06 -16.00 7.60
CA GLU A 356 16.78 -15.98 9.05
C GLU A 356 17.48 -14.85 9.79
N GLN A 357 18.71 -14.49 9.40
CA GLN A 357 19.45 -13.41 10.05
C GLN A 357 18.76 -12.05 9.84
N GLN A 358 18.30 -11.78 8.62
CA GLN A 358 17.58 -10.55 8.31
C GLN A 358 16.25 -10.48 9.06
N VAL A 359 15.49 -11.59 9.10
CA VAL A 359 14.24 -11.68 9.86
C VAL A 359 14.50 -11.43 11.35
N ALA A 360 15.46 -12.15 11.93
CA ALA A 360 15.79 -12.02 13.35
C ALA A 360 16.22 -10.59 13.73
N SER A 361 17.00 -9.92 12.87
CA SER A 361 17.41 -8.53 13.08
C SER A 361 16.21 -7.58 13.14
N GLN A 362 15.30 -7.67 12.16
CA GLN A 362 14.13 -6.78 12.10
C GLN A 362 13.14 -7.06 13.24
N VAL A 363 12.95 -8.32 13.61
CA VAL A 363 12.12 -8.70 14.77
C VAL A 363 12.72 -8.17 16.06
N ALA A 364 14.04 -8.22 16.23
CA ALA A 364 14.73 -7.68 17.41
C ALA A 364 14.51 -6.16 17.56
N ASP A 365 14.54 -5.41 16.45
CA ASP A 365 14.27 -3.96 16.46
C ASP A 365 12.83 -3.67 16.93
N VAL A 366 11.84 -4.44 16.44
CA VAL A 366 10.44 -4.32 16.87
C VAL A 366 10.29 -4.65 18.36
N ILE A 367 10.90 -5.74 18.83
CA ILE A 367 10.86 -6.14 20.25
C ILE A 367 11.50 -5.07 21.13
N CYS A 368 12.61 -4.50 20.71
CA CYS A 368 13.29 -3.42 21.43
C CYS A 368 12.36 -2.21 21.61
N LEU A 369 11.65 -1.83 20.57
CA LEU A 369 10.68 -0.72 20.62
C LEU A 369 9.47 -1.08 21.50
N GLN A 370 8.95 -2.31 21.42
CA GLN A 370 7.82 -2.79 22.25
C GLN A 370 8.16 -2.78 23.74
N HIS A 371 9.39 -3.06 24.13
CA HIS A 371 9.80 -3.07 25.56
C HIS A 371 9.61 -1.72 26.24
N THR A 372 9.43 -0.63 25.51
CA THR A 372 9.19 0.70 26.06
C THR A 372 7.78 0.88 26.64
N THR A 373 6.82 0.02 26.25
CA THR A 373 5.40 0.17 26.60
C THR A 373 4.74 -1.21 26.69
N LEU A 374 3.86 -1.41 27.68
CA LEU A 374 3.04 -2.61 27.79
C LEU A 374 1.92 -2.56 26.75
N LEU A 375 1.73 -3.68 26.03
CA LEU A 375 0.62 -3.86 25.12
C LEU A 375 -0.70 -4.02 25.90
N SER A 376 -1.73 -3.25 25.52
CA SER A 376 -3.12 -3.46 25.93
C SER A 376 -3.89 -4.18 24.83
N LEU A 377 -4.65 -5.21 25.18
CA LEU A 377 -5.67 -5.82 24.31
C LEU A 377 -7.04 -5.36 24.81
N ASP A 378 -7.71 -4.55 24.00
CA ASP A 378 -9.01 -3.96 24.32
C ASP A 378 -10.10 -4.83 23.70
N ASP A 379 -10.99 -5.41 24.49
CA ASP A 379 -11.99 -6.39 24.04
C ASP A 379 -13.12 -5.76 23.20
N GLU A 380 -13.28 -4.44 23.24
CA GLU A 380 -14.37 -3.77 22.55
C GLU A 380 -13.90 -3.09 21.25
N PRO A 381 -14.70 -3.17 20.17
CA PRO A 381 -14.47 -2.37 18.98
C PRO A 381 -14.48 -0.87 19.29
N LEU A 382 -13.63 -0.09 18.58
CA LEU A 382 -13.61 1.37 18.72
C LEU A 382 -14.94 2.03 18.29
N VAL A 383 -15.70 1.34 17.46
CA VAL A 383 -16.96 1.81 16.88
C VAL A 383 -18.00 0.70 16.96
N THR A 384 -19.16 1.00 17.50
CA THR A 384 -20.33 0.12 17.38
C THR A 384 -20.95 0.29 16.01
N LEU A 385 -20.78 -0.72 15.14
CA LEU A 385 -21.40 -0.72 13.82
C LEU A 385 -22.87 -1.13 13.93
N PRO A 386 -23.77 -0.54 13.12
CA PRO A 386 -25.15 -1.01 13.06
C PRO A 386 -25.19 -2.46 12.54
N SER A 387 -26.06 -3.24 13.17
CA SER A 387 -26.30 -4.66 12.83
C SER A 387 -26.98 -4.81 11.46
#